data_df40f3ba30eb490adc8d391be0991f9e
#
_entry.id   df40f3ba30eb490adc8d391be0991f9e
#
_cell.length_a   1.000
_cell.length_b   1.000
_cell.length_c   1.000
_cell.angle_alpha   90.00
_cell.angle_beta   90.00
_cell.angle_gamma   90.00
#
_symmetry.space_group_name_H-M   'P 1'
#
loop_
_entity.id
_entity.type
_entity.pdbx_description
1 polymer ?
#
loop_
_entity_poly.entity_id
_entity_poly.type
_entity_poly.pdbx_seq_one_letter_code
_entity_poly.pdbx_strand_id
1 'polypeptide(L)'
;MIKRIKFFLLTVILVTTWTSCGGPELPTDFKYILENITNNCIISTYNTNNDQAKALIVKLQEFKANQNSNTLEAAKEAWKLTRKEWERAEAFLFGPVKNQGFNISMDSWPLDEKELDSVIASNKVLDKNFLDQQVGFIKGYHTIEYLLWGFNSNKKVAEFTPREIDYAIACAESLQGNTQKLYDYWRGGIGGDNFG
;
A
#
# COMPACT_ATOMS: atom_id res chain seq x y z
N MET A 1 -31.29 -65.58 -19.75
CA MET A 1 -31.43 -64.26 -20.40
C MET A 1 -31.38 -63.07 -19.39
N ILE A 2 -32.09 -63.11 -18.27
CA ILE A 2 -32.19 -62.03 -17.33
C ILE A 2 -30.86 -61.66 -16.67
N LYS A 3 -29.94 -62.57 -16.36
CA LYS A 3 -28.61 -62.26 -15.76
C LYS A 3 -27.68 -61.49 -16.71
N ARG A 4 -27.73 -61.71 -18.01
CA ARG A 4 -26.93 -60.97 -18.99
C ARG A 4 -27.42 -59.54 -19.22
N ILE A 5 -28.72 -59.30 -19.11
CA ILE A 5 -29.35 -57.97 -19.23
C ILE A 5 -28.97 -57.12 -18.02
N LYS A 6 -28.96 -57.68 -16.78
CA LYS A 6 -28.54 -56.98 -15.57
C LYS A 6 -27.05 -56.54 -15.60
N PHE A 7 -26.19 -57.39 -16.16
CA PHE A 7 -24.75 -57.06 -16.29
C PHE A 7 -24.52 -55.94 -17.32
N PHE A 8 -25.27 -55.95 -18.43
CA PHE A 8 -25.19 -54.93 -19.48
C PHE A 8 -25.71 -53.56 -18.96
N LEU A 9 -26.79 -53.54 -18.18
CA LEU A 9 -27.32 -52.33 -17.53
C LEU A 9 -26.35 -51.76 -16.50
N LEU A 10 -25.65 -52.59 -15.71
CA LEU A 10 -24.67 -52.17 -14.74
C LEU A 10 -23.44 -51.55 -15.43
N THR A 11 -22.99 -52.10 -16.56
CA THR A 11 -21.85 -51.58 -17.32
C THR A 11 -22.17 -50.26 -17.99
N VAL A 12 -23.38 -50.04 -18.48
CA VAL A 12 -23.83 -48.77 -19.06
C VAL A 12 -23.93 -47.67 -18.00
N ILE A 13 -24.41 -47.98 -16.81
CA ILE A 13 -24.44 -47.00 -15.67
C ILE A 13 -23.01 -46.60 -15.22
N LEU A 14 -22.07 -47.56 -15.22
CA LEU A 14 -20.67 -47.27 -14.82
C LEU A 14 -19.95 -46.41 -15.86
N VAL A 15 -20.25 -46.53 -17.15
CA VAL A 15 -19.64 -45.70 -18.19
C VAL A 15 -20.21 -44.27 -18.23
N THR A 16 -21.48 -44.09 -17.90
CA THR A 16 -22.11 -42.76 -17.91
C THR A 16 -21.65 -41.87 -16.74
N THR A 17 -21.12 -42.42 -15.65
CA THR A 17 -20.61 -41.63 -14.52
C THR A 17 -19.20 -41.05 -14.77
N TRP A 18 -18.49 -41.46 -15.79
CA TRP A 18 -17.15 -40.95 -16.12
C TRP A 18 -17.16 -39.75 -17.07
N THR A 19 -18.29 -39.39 -17.64
CA THR A 19 -18.39 -38.21 -18.53
C THR A 19 -18.79 -36.92 -17.82
N SER A 20 -18.91 -36.92 -16.48
CA SER A 20 -19.40 -35.77 -15.73
C SER A 20 -18.29 -34.84 -15.15
N CYS A 21 -17.03 -34.99 -15.56
CA CYS A 21 -15.94 -34.09 -15.14
C CYS A 21 -15.44 -33.20 -16.28
N GLY A 22 -16.31 -32.84 -17.21
CA GLY A 22 -16.07 -31.70 -18.08
C GLY A 22 -16.48 -30.43 -17.33
N GLY A 23 -15.63 -29.92 -16.44
CA GLY A 23 -15.79 -28.54 -15.96
C GLY A 23 -15.75 -27.57 -17.16
N PRO A 24 -16.31 -26.37 -17.04
CA PRO A 24 -16.23 -25.38 -18.10
C PRO A 24 -14.77 -25.27 -18.53
N GLU A 25 -14.48 -25.34 -19.82
CA GLU A 25 -13.14 -25.09 -20.34
C GLU A 25 -12.70 -23.72 -19.83
N LEU A 26 -11.60 -23.68 -19.06
CA LEU A 26 -11.02 -22.42 -18.62
C LEU A 26 -10.63 -21.62 -19.86
N PRO A 27 -10.90 -20.33 -19.90
CA PRO A 27 -10.48 -19.49 -21.00
C PRO A 27 -8.98 -19.69 -21.23
N THR A 28 -8.57 -20.03 -22.42
CA THR A 28 -7.15 -20.22 -22.79
C THR A 28 -6.44 -18.88 -22.95
N ASP A 29 -7.17 -17.80 -23.10
CA ASP A 29 -6.63 -16.43 -23.18
C ASP A 29 -6.83 -15.72 -21.85
N PHE A 30 -5.78 -15.72 -21.03
CA PHE A 30 -5.74 -14.98 -19.77
C PHE A 30 -5.42 -13.49 -19.95
N LYS A 31 -5.09 -13.03 -21.14
CA LYS A 31 -4.68 -11.65 -21.41
C LYS A 31 -5.71 -10.66 -20.89
N TYR A 32 -6.98 -10.83 -21.25
CA TYR A 32 -8.08 -9.97 -20.80
C TYR A 32 -8.20 -9.91 -19.26
N ILE A 33 -8.03 -11.07 -18.60
CA ILE A 33 -8.09 -11.15 -17.14
C ILE A 33 -6.92 -10.39 -16.52
N LEU A 34 -5.71 -10.59 -17.02
CA LEU A 34 -4.51 -9.92 -16.54
C LEU A 34 -4.57 -8.41 -16.77
N GLU A 35 -5.00 -7.96 -17.94
CA GLU A 35 -5.20 -6.53 -18.23
C GLU A 35 -6.26 -5.91 -17.30
N ASN A 36 -7.35 -6.62 -17.05
CA ASN A 36 -8.40 -6.15 -16.15
C ASN A 36 -7.89 -6.00 -14.70
N ILE A 37 -7.20 -7.01 -14.17
CA ILE A 37 -6.60 -6.96 -12.84
C ILE A 37 -5.58 -5.83 -12.77
N THR A 38 -4.70 -5.70 -13.74
CA THR A 38 -3.67 -4.67 -13.77
C THR A 38 -4.30 -3.27 -13.76
N ASN A 39 -5.22 -3.00 -14.68
CA ASN A 39 -5.78 -1.66 -14.86
C ASN A 39 -6.79 -1.27 -13.77
N ASN A 40 -7.71 -2.19 -13.44
CA ASN A 40 -8.85 -1.88 -12.57
C ASN A 40 -8.61 -2.21 -11.08
N CYS A 41 -7.62 -3.07 -10.78
CA CYS A 41 -7.25 -3.35 -9.40
C CYS A 41 -5.92 -2.71 -9.03
N ILE A 42 -4.81 -3.11 -9.66
CA ILE A 42 -3.46 -2.70 -9.23
C ILE A 42 -3.24 -1.20 -9.44
N ILE A 43 -3.36 -0.73 -10.68
CA ILE A 43 -3.13 0.68 -11.04
C ILE A 43 -4.12 1.58 -10.31
N SER A 44 -5.39 1.19 -10.23
CA SER A 44 -6.42 1.95 -9.52
C SER A 44 -6.11 2.08 -8.02
N THR A 45 -5.66 1.01 -7.37
CA THR A 45 -5.28 1.04 -5.94
C THR A 45 -4.08 1.96 -5.71
N TYR A 46 -3.02 1.86 -6.51
CA TYR A 46 -1.86 2.74 -6.36
C TYR A 46 -2.16 4.20 -6.71
N ASN A 47 -3.05 4.46 -7.66
CA ASN A 47 -3.52 5.82 -7.91
C ASN A 47 -4.25 6.40 -6.70
N THR A 48 -5.19 5.64 -6.12
CA THR A 48 -5.92 6.07 -4.93
C THR A 48 -4.98 6.27 -3.75
N ASN A 49 -4.01 5.38 -3.54
CA ASN A 49 -2.99 5.53 -2.50
C ASN A 49 -2.20 6.83 -2.66
N ASN A 50 -1.78 7.17 -3.88
CA ASN A 50 -1.09 8.42 -4.18
C ASN A 50 -1.96 9.66 -3.92
N ASP A 51 -3.23 9.62 -4.26
CA ASP A 51 -4.15 10.75 -3.99
C ASP A 51 -4.43 10.92 -2.49
N GLN A 52 -4.54 9.82 -1.73
CA GLN A 52 -4.64 9.89 -0.27
C GLN A 52 -3.34 10.40 0.38
N ALA A 53 -2.16 10.07 -0.17
CA ALA A 53 -0.89 10.61 0.32
C ALA A 53 -0.79 12.13 0.10
N LYS A 54 -1.29 12.66 -1.04
CA LYS A 54 -1.42 14.11 -1.27
C LYS A 54 -2.36 14.76 -0.25
N ALA A 55 -3.51 14.12 0.02
CA ALA A 55 -4.46 14.63 1.01
C ALA A 55 -3.86 14.64 2.42
N LEU A 56 -3.05 13.64 2.79
CA LEU A 56 -2.35 13.59 4.07
C LEU A 56 -1.41 14.80 4.25
N ILE A 57 -0.64 15.16 3.21
CA ILE A 57 0.23 16.35 3.25
C ILE A 57 -0.59 17.61 3.57
N VAL A 58 -1.72 17.79 2.87
CA VAL A 58 -2.61 18.94 3.09
C VAL A 58 -3.10 18.99 4.55
N LYS A 59 -3.53 17.84 5.12
CA LYS A 59 -4.02 17.80 6.50
C LYS A 59 -2.94 18.03 7.55
N LEU A 60 -1.72 17.57 7.31
CA LEU A 60 -0.57 17.88 8.17
C LEU A 60 -0.20 19.37 8.11
N GLN A 61 -0.27 19.99 6.92
CA GLN A 61 -0.05 21.44 6.77
C GLN A 61 -1.16 22.28 7.44
N GLU A 62 -2.42 21.84 7.34
CA GLU A 62 -3.54 22.45 8.09
C GLU A 62 -3.32 22.35 9.61
N PHE A 63 -2.87 21.19 10.10
CA PHE A 63 -2.52 21.01 11.51
C PHE A 63 -1.35 21.92 11.93
N LYS A 64 -0.31 22.02 11.10
CA LYS A 64 0.80 22.96 11.35
C LYS A 64 0.33 24.40 11.47
N ALA A 65 -0.54 24.84 10.59
CA ALA A 65 -1.05 26.21 10.54
C ALA A 65 -2.01 26.55 11.69
N ASN A 66 -2.78 25.57 12.18
CA ASN A 66 -3.79 25.75 13.21
C ASN A 66 -3.88 24.51 14.11
N GLN A 67 -3.01 24.45 15.12
CA GLN A 67 -2.88 23.31 16.02
C GLN A 67 -4.07 23.24 17.00
N ASN A 68 -5.02 22.38 16.71
CA ASN A 68 -6.15 22.05 17.56
C ASN A 68 -6.59 20.58 17.39
N SER A 69 -7.49 20.11 18.23
CA SER A 69 -7.94 18.73 18.20
C SER A 69 -8.58 18.34 16.87
N ASN A 70 -9.33 19.24 16.23
CA ASN A 70 -10.02 18.93 14.97
C ASN A 70 -9.03 18.73 13.83
N THR A 71 -8.01 19.60 13.72
CA THR A 71 -6.97 19.48 12.67
C THR A 71 -6.05 18.29 12.93
N LEU A 72 -5.76 17.95 14.20
CA LEU A 72 -5.03 16.73 14.52
C LEU A 72 -5.81 15.47 14.12
N GLU A 73 -7.09 15.39 14.47
CA GLU A 73 -7.92 14.23 14.06
C GLU A 73 -8.10 14.16 12.55
N ALA A 74 -8.19 15.29 11.84
CA ALA A 74 -8.20 15.31 10.38
C ALA A 74 -6.91 14.76 9.77
N ALA A 75 -5.75 15.08 10.35
CA ALA A 75 -4.46 14.51 9.91
C ALA A 75 -4.37 13.01 10.18
N LYS A 76 -4.82 12.56 11.36
CA LYS A 76 -4.89 11.14 11.72
C LYS A 76 -5.81 10.36 10.78
N GLU A 77 -6.98 10.92 10.44
CA GLU A 77 -7.91 10.27 9.53
C GLU A 77 -7.33 10.18 8.11
N ALA A 78 -6.67 11.23 7.62
CA ALA A 78 -5.98 11.19 6.33
C ALA A 78 -4.86 10.13 6.30
N TRP A 79 -4.12 9.96 7.40
CA TRP A 79 -3.15 8.87 7.51
C TRP A 79 -3.82 7.49 7.40
N LYS A 80 -4.94 7.26 8.12
CA LYS A 80 -5.68 5.99 8.05
C LYS A 80 -6.19 5.69 6.64
N LEU A 81 -6.66 6.70 5.92
CA LEU A 81 -7.12 6.54 4.54
C LEU A 81 -5.96 6.16 3.61
N THR A 82 -4.80 6.82 3.76
CA THR A 82 -3.61 6.49 2.99
C THR A 82 -3.11 5.08 3.31
N ARG A 83 -3.02 4.72 4.60
CA ARG A 83 -2.60 3.40 5.07
C ARG A 83 -3.52 2.29 4.54
N LYS A 84 -4.83 2.51 4.59
CA LYS A 84 -5.83 1.57 4.08
C LYS A 84 -5.60 1.18 2.61
N GLU A 85 -5.25 2.14 1.77
CA GLU A 85 -4.98 1.84 0.36
C GLU A 85 -3.65 1.10 0.16
N TRP A 86 -2.66 1.35 1.02
CA TRP A 86 -1.43 0.58 1.04
C TRP A 86 -1.68 -0.87 1.47
N GLU A 87 -2.45 -1.10 2.54
CA GLU A 87 -2.86 -2.44 3.00
C GLU A 87 -3.61 -3.22 1.89
N ARG A 88 -4.44 -2.55 1.11
CA ARG A 88 -5.09 -3.17 -0.06
C ARG A 88 -4.09 -3.62 -1.12
N ALA A 89 -2.98 -2.89 -1.24
CA ALA A 89 -1.92 -3.20 -2.20
C ALA A 89 -1.05 -4.38 -1.78
N GLU A 90 -1.15 -4.89 -0.55
CA GLU A 90 -0.37 -6.06 -0.09
C GLU A 90 -0.58 -7.31 -0.95
N ALA A 91 -1.76 -7.44 -1.60
CA ALA A 91 -2.01 -8.50 -2.57
C ALA A 91 -1.10 -8.42 -3.82
N PHE A 92 -0.45 -7.27 -4.07
CA PHE A 92 0.34 -7.01 -5.28
C PHE A 92 1.80 -6.63 -4.96
N LEU A 93 2.37 -7.10 -3.85
CA LEU A 93 3.77 -6.80 -3.44
C LEU A 93 4.81 -7.53 -4.33
N PHE A 94 4.61 -7.47 -5.63
CA PHE A 94 5.51 -8.02 -6.66
C PHE A 94 5.83 -6.94 -7.71
N GLY A 95 6.67 -7.28 -8.68
CA GLY A 95 7.07 -6.34 -9.72
C GLY A 95 7.77 -5.11 -9.14
N PRO A 96 7.38 -3.89 -9.52
CA PRO A 96 8.03 -2.65 -9.12
C PRO A 96 8.14 -2.47 -7.60
N VAL A 97 7.13 -2.86 -6.83
CA VAL A 97 7.13 -2.73 -5.36
C VAL A 97 8.34 -3.41 -4.74
N LYS A 98 8.60 -4.66 -5.16
CA LYS A 98 9.71 -5.46 -4.66
C LYS A 98 11.05 -5.02 -5.28
N ASN A 99 11.07 -4.88 -6.60
CA ASN A 99 12.32 -4.68 -7.35
C ASN A 99 12.94 -3.31 -7.09
N GLN A 100 12.16 -2.30 -6.76
CA GLN A 100 12.60 -0.93 -6.50
C GLN A 100 12.65 -0.57 -5.00
N GLY A 101 12.38 -1.53 -4.11
CA GLY A 101 12.46 -1.33 -2.67
C GLY A 101 11.41 -0.39 -2.08
N PHE A 102 10.27 -0.19 -2.76
CA PHE A 102 9.21 0.69 -2.27
C PHE A 102 8.65 0.24 -0.93
N ASN A 103 8.49 -1.07 -0.72
CA ASN A 103 8.03 -1.61 0.55
C ASN A 103 8.91 -1.13 1.72
N ILE A 104 10.23 -1.28 1.59
CA ILE A 104 11.19 -0.84 2.61
C ILE A 104 11.16 0.69 2.79
N SER A 105 10.99 1.45 1.70
CA SER A 105 10.98 2.92 1.77
C SER A 105 9.74 3.51 2.39
N MET A 106 8.60 2.80 2.31
CA MET A 106 7.29 3.31 2.74
C MET A 106 6.76 2.66 4.02
N ASP A 107 7.13 1.40 4.29
CA ASP A 107 6.48 0.56 5.31
C ASP A 107 7.48 -0.28 6.12
N SER A 108 8.66 0.28 6.42
CA SER A 108 9.63 -0.41 7.26
C SER A 108 9.19 -0.50 8.72
N TRP A 109 9.40 -1.68 9.30
CA TRP A 109 9.20 -1.98 10.70
C TRP A 109 10.36 -2.85 11.24
N PRO A 110 10.81 -2.67 12.50
CA PRO A 110 10.36 -1.68 13.49
C PRO A 110 10.89 -0.26 13.22
N LEU A 111 10.23 0.75 13.80
CA LEU A 111 10.72 2.13 13.83
C LEU A 111 11.99 2.24 14.68
N ASP A 112 12.99 2.98 14.21
CA ASP A 112 14.15 3.37 15.02
C ASP A 112 13.86 4.69 15.75
N GLU A 113 13.22 4.59 16.93
CA GLU A 113 12.81 5.74 17.72
C GLU A 113 14.03 6.59 18.16
N LYS A 114 15.15 5.96 18.48
CA LYS A 114 16.36 6.67 18.93
C LYS A 114 16.97 7.52 17.82
N GLU A 115 17.06 6.95 16.62
CA GLU A 115 17.55 7.68 15.45
C GLU A 115 16.56 8.79 15.06
N LEU A 116 15.26 8.52 15.08
CA LEU A 116 14.22 9.50 14.83
C LEU A 116 14.32 10.69 15.77
N ASP A 117 14.40 10.45 17.08
CA ASP A 117 14.53 11.48 18.10
C ASP A 117 15.83 12.30 17.91
N SER A 118 16.95 11.63 17.61
CA SER A 118 18.23 12.25 17.32
C SER A 118 18.15 13.20 16.12
N VAL A 119 17.48 12.77 15.05
CA VAL A 119 17.30 13.58 13.84
C VAL A 119 16.38 14.77 14.11
N ILE A 120 15.28 14.59 14.82
CA ILE A 120 14.35 15.66 15.18
C ILE A 120 15.07 16.71 16.08
N ALA A 121 15.89 16.27 17.02
CA ALA A 121 16.65 17.16 17.89
C ALA A 121 17.82 17.86 17.19
N SER A 122 18.23 17.41 16.01
CA SER A 122 19.37 17.98 15.27
C SER A 122 19.03 19.33 14.64
N ASN A 123 20.06 20.03 14.13
CA ASN A 123 19.91 21.28 13.36
C ASN A 123 19.74 21.03 11.85
N LYS A 124 19.51 19.78 11.41
CA LYS A 124 19.30 19.44 9.99
C LYS A 124 18.04 20.08 9.45
N VAL A 125 18.03 20.43 8.17
CA VAL A 125 16.82 20.80 7.46
C VAL A 125 15.97 19.54 7.30
N LEU A 126 14.74 19.58 7.77
CA LEU A 126 13.80 18.46 7.73
C LEU A 126 12.84 18.68 6.54
N ASP A 127 13.27 18.27 5.36
CA ASP A 127 12.49 18.37 4.13
C ASP A 127 12.44 17.02 3.40
N LYS A 128 11.66 16.98 2.32
CA LYS A 128 11.53 15.79 1.47
C LYS A 128 12.90 15.28 0.97
N ASN A 129 13.82 16.17 0.57
CA ASN A 129 15.11 15.76 0.02
C ASN A 129 15.96 15.07 1.09
N PHE A 130 15.92 15.57 2.32
CA PHE A 130 16.56 14.93 3.45
C PHE A 130 15.94 13.55 3.71
N LEU A 131 14.61 13.43 3.73
CA LEU A 131 13.90 12.18 4.01
C LEU A 131 14.10 11.13 2.89
N ASP A 132 14.19 11.54 1.64
CA ASP A 132 14.45 10.62 0.51
C ASP A 132 15.80 9.90 0.64
N GLN A 133 16.77 10.50 1.33
CA GLN A 133 18.09 9.93 1.57
C GLN A 133 18.18 9.06 2.83
N GLN A 134 17.14 9.07 3.69
CA GLN A 134 17.14 8.27 4.91
C GLN A 134 16.74 6.82 4.65
N VAL A 135 17.14 5.95 5.58
CA VAL A 135 16.66 4.56 5.63
C VAL A 135 15.19 4.48 6.00
N GLY A 136 14.53 3.39 5.64
CA GLY A 136 13.09 3.20 5.86
C GLY A 136 12.65 3.27 7.33
N PHE A 137 13.53 2.94 8.28
CA PHE A 137 13.21 2.85 9.70
C PHE A 137 12.95 4.19 10.42
N ILE A 138 13.15 5.32 9.76
CA ILE A 138 12.83 6.66 10.28
C ILE A 138 11.95 7.46 9.34
N LYS A 139 11.31 6.83 8.37
CA LYS A 139 10.36 7.45 7.43
C LYS A 139 9.21 6.49 7.07
N GLY A 140 8.26 6.96 6.28
CA GLY A 140 7.14 6.14 5.82
C GLY A 140 5.96 6.12 6.79
N TYR A 141 5.08 5.14 6.60
CA TYR A 141 3.81 5.04 7.34
C TYR A 141 3.98 4.99 8.84
N HIS A 142 4.83 4.11 9.34
CA HIS A 142 5.00 3.90 10.79
C HIS A 142 5.64 5.09 11.48
N THR A 143 6.53 5.81 10.81
CA THR A 143 7.10 7.06 11.37
C THR A 143 6.02 8.15 11.50
N ILE A 144 5.18 8.33 10.48
CA ILE A 144 4.08 9.30 10.54
C ILE A 144 3.06 8.89 11.61
N GLU A 145 2.75 7.61 11.72
CA GLU A 145 1.90 7.06 12.78
C GLU A 145 2.43 7.42 14.16
N TYR A 146 3.70 7.07 14.43
CA TYR A 146 4.34 7.37 15.72
C TYR A 146 4.31 8.86 16.04
N LEU A 147 4.60 9.72 15.08
CA LEU A 147 4.55 11.17 15.27
C LEU A 147 3.14 11.66 15.60
N LEU A 148 2.09 11.11 15.00
CA LEU A 148 0.70 11.54 15.20
C LEU A 148 0.07 10.99 16.48
N TRP A 149 0.40 9.76 16.90
CA TRP A 149 -0.23 9.09 18.05
C TRP A 149 0.67 9.02 19.28
N GLY A 150 2.00 9.06 19.09
CA GLY A 150 2.97 8.82 20.16
C GLY A 150 3.03 7.35 20.58
N PHE A 151 3.96 7.03 21.46
CA PHE A 151 4.22 5.68 21.93
C PHE A 151 2.98 4.99 22.54
N ASN A 152 2.17 5.72 23.31
CA ASN A 152 0.97 5.19 23.98
C ASN A 152 -0.32 5.46 23.20
N SER A 153 -0.24 5.84 21.95
CA SER A 153 -1.40 6.14 21.08
C SER A 153 -2.37 7.21 21.60
N ASN A 154 -1.89 8.13 22.46
CA ASN A 154 -2.73 9.15 23.10
C ASN A 154 -2.17 10.57 23.04
N LYS A 155 -1.20 10.84 22.17
CA LYS A 155 -0.53 12.15 22.02
C LYS A 155 -1.52 13.28 21.83
N LYS A 156 -1.37 14.33 22.65
CA LYS A 156 -2.23 15.52 22.66
C LYS A 156 -1.59 16.65 21.84
N VAL A 157 -2.42 17.59 21.38
CA VAL A 157 -1.96 18.75 20.59
C VAL A 157 -0.82 19.50 21.28
N ALA A 158 -0.88 19.69 22.59
CA ALA A 158 0.14 20.42 23.36
C ALA A 158 1.50 19.69 23.46
N GLU A 159 1.57 18.44 23.06
CA GLU A 159 2.79 17.63 23.10
C GLU A 159 3.58 17.66 21.79
N PHE A 160 3.03 18.30 20.74
CA PHE A 160 3.71 18.44 19.47
C PHE A 160 4.71 19.60 19.48
N THR A 161 5.93 19.31 19.08
CA THR A 161 6.89 20.34 18.75
C THR A 161 6.79 20.78 17.29
N PRO A 162 7.16 22.02 16.94
CA PRO A 162 7.18 22.44 15.53
C PRO A 162 8.02 21.51 14.64
N ARG A 163 9.15 21.01 15.16
CA ARG A 163 10.04 20.12 14.40
C ARG A 163 9.45 18.74 14.14
N GLU A 164 8.68 18.19 15.07
CA GLU A 164 7.96 16.92 14.83
C GLU A 164 6.91 17.08 13.73
N ILE A 165 6.22 18.22 13.68
CA ILE A 165 5.23 18.50 12.64
C ILE A 165 5.93 18.67 11.28
N ASP A 166 7.06 19.39 11.24
CA ASP A 166 7.87 19.55 10.04
C ASP A 166 8.37 18.18 9.53
N TYR A 167 8.82 17.33 10.45
CA TYR A 167 9.26 15.98 10.11
C TYR A 167 8.11 15.13 9.56
N ALA A 168 6.93 15.18 10.17
CA ALA A 168 5.74 14.45 9.69
C ALA A 168 5.34 14.90 8.28
N ILE A 169 5.40 16.21 7.98
CA ILE A 169 5.14 16.74 6.64
C ILE A 169 6.19 16.22 5.66
N ALA A 170 7.48 16.32 5.98
CA ALA A 170 8.55 15.84 5.13
C ALA A 170 8.45 14.33 4.86
N CYS A 171 8.08 13.53 5.88
CA CYS A 171 7.79 12.10 5.71
C CYS A 171 6.61 11.85 4.76
N ALA A 172 5.53 12.62 4.88
CA ALA A 172 4.36 12.49 4.00
C ALA A 172 4.70 12.91 2.57
N GLU A 173 5.54 13.92 2.36
CA GLU A 173 6.03 14.33 1.04
C GLU A 173 6.93 13.26 0.40
N SER A 174 7.82 12.62 1.19
CA SER A 174 8.65 11.51 0.74
C SER A 174 7.78 10.28 0.40
N LEU A 175 6.80 9.97 1.27
CA LEU A 175 5.82 8.90 1.04
C LEU A 175 5.04 9.14 -0.27
N GLN A 176 4.51 10.36 -0.47
CA GLN A 176 3.80 10.71 -1.71
C GLN A 176 4.70 10.59 -2.94
N GLY A 177 5.96 10.99 -2.85
CA GLY A 177 6.91 10.81 -3.94
C GLY A 177 7.11 9.34 -4.31
N ASN A 178 7.13 8.44 -3.33
CA ASN A 178 7.23 7.00 -3.56
C ASN A 178 5.92 6.40 -4.12
N THR A 179 4.76 6.82 -3.62
CA THR A 179 3.46 6.37 -4.15
C THR A 179 3.25 6.83 -5.59
N GLN A 180 3.69 8.06 -5.94
CA GLN A 180 3.65 8.55 -7.32
C GLN A 180 4.54 7.73 -8.24
N LYS A 181 5.80 7.49 -7.86
CA LYS A 181 6.72 6.65 -8.64
C LYS A 181 6.16 5.25 -8.84
N LEU A 182 5.61 4.64 -7.79
CA LEU A 182 5.05 3.31 -7.85
C LEU A 182 3.85 3.24 -8.82
N TYR A 183 2.96 4.23 -8.78
CA TYR A 183 1.86 4.37 -9.73
C TYR A 183 2.37 4.51 -11.17
N ASP A 184 3.40 5.34 -11.39
CA ASP A 184 3.99 5.56 -12.71
C ASP A 184 4.68 4.30 -13.25
N TYR A 185 5.36 3.51 -12.41
CA TYR A 185 5.94 2.23 -12.81
C TYR A 185 4.89 1.26 -13.34
N TRP A 186 3.78 1.12 -12.63
CA TRP A 186 2.69 0.24 -13.05
C TRP A 186 1.99 0.68 -14.33
N ARG A 187 2.05 1.97 -14.65
CA ARG A 187 1.56 2.51 -15.93
C ARG A 187 2.57 2.39 -17.08
N GLY A 188 3.72 1.80 -16.86
CA GLY A 188 4.78 1.69 -17.85
C GLY A 188 5.58 2.99 -18.05
N GLY A 189 5.52 3.94 -17.09
CA GLY A 189 6.12 5.27 -17.21
C GLY A 189 7.60 5.38 -16.82
N ILE A 190 8.16 4.42 -16.10
CA ILE A 190 9.55 4.47 -15.63
C ILE A 190 10.20 3.09 -15.80
N GLY A 191 11.32 3.03 -16.53
CA GLY A 191 12.14 1.82 -16.61
C GLY A 191 11.89 0.88 -17.77
N GLY A 192 10.95 1.14 -18.64
CA GLY A 192 10.76 0.37 -19.89
C GLY A 192 10.24 -1.07 -19.70
N ASP A 193 9.94 -1.48 -18.50
CA ASP A 193 9.27 -2.75 -18.22
C ASP A 193 7.77 -2.55 -18.49
N ASN A 194 7.37 -2.75 -19.74
CA ASN A 194 5.97 -2.82 -20.10
C ASN A 194 5.39 -4.10 -19.50
N PHE A 195 4.67 -3.97 -18.39
CA PHE A 195 3.81 -5.02 -17.84
C PHE A 195 2.42 -5.03 -18.51
N GLY A 196 2.37 -4.66 -19.80
CA GLY A 196 1.19 -4.67 -20.62
C GLY A 196 1.26 -5.69 -21.75
#